data_301a19b0f047ea05835d0d1a9c86a579
#
_entry.id   301a19b0f047ea05835d0d1a9c86a579
#
_cell.length_a   1.000
_cell.length_b   1.000
_cell.length_c   1.000
_cell.angle_alpha   90.00
_cell.angle_beta   90.00
_cell.angle_gamma   90.00
#
_symmetry.space_group_name_H-M   'P 1'
#
loop_
_entity.id
_entity.type
_entity.pdbx_description
1 polymer ?
#
loop_
_entity_poly.entity_id
_entity_poly.type
_entity_poly.pdbx_seq_one_letter_code
_entity_poly.pdbx_strand_id
1 'polypeptide(L)'
;LFPWLKTLYEIWKNLERDTIYNSSLAAMGELMKHGCTTAFDHHYVFPKDGVGFIEAQFEAAKDLGMRFTASRGSMDLSVKDGGLPPDTVVQSVDEILKDSQRLIEKYHNKNDMQGIVLAPCSPFSVTGDLMRESALLAREYGARLHTHLAETKDEETFTLEKFGMRPLEYMDSLGWLGSDVWYAHGIHFNEEELKVLAQTKTGVCHCPISNMKLSSGVARISEMLKLGVPVALGVDGSASNDGSNLLEEIRASFLLHRLHSSEKAPTGYDILKIATRGGAKVLGREDIGSIEVGKKADLFMIQKSQLGLAGALDIQERWIFR
;
A
#
# COMPACT_ATOMS: atom_id res chain seq x y z
N LEU A 1 -2.97 8.70 -14.70
CA LEU A 1 -3.43 7.44 -14.08
C LEU A 1 -4.51 6.74 -14.92
N PHE A 2 -5.66 7.37 -15.21
CA PHE A 2 -6.80 6.71 -15.88
C PHE A 2 -6.49 6.08 -17.25
N PRO A 3 -5.74 6.71 -18.18
CA PRO A 3 -5.36 6.06 -19.43
C PRO A 3 -4.48 4.82 -19.22
N TRP A 4 -3.57 4.86 -18.25
CA TRP A 4 -2.70 3.76 -17.87
C TRP A 4 -3.52 2.57 -17.34
N LEU A 5 -4.45 2.80 -16.40
CA LEU A 5 -5.35 1.75 -15.87
C LEU A 5 -6.20 1.11 -16.98
N LYS A 6 -6.79 1.91 -17.87
CA LYS A 6 -7.60 1.39 -19.01
C LYS A 6 -6.81 0.44 -19.90
N THR A 7 -5.53 0.73 -20.13
CA THR A 7 -4.64 -0.17 -20.88
C THR A 7 -4.37 -1.46 -20.13
N LEU A 8 -4.08 -1.37 -18.83
CA LEU A 8 -3.71 -2.53 -18.02
C LEU A 8 -4.89 -3.45 -17.70
N TYR A 9 -6.10 -2.95 -17.54
CA TYR A 9 -7.27 -3.81 -17.33
C TYR A 9 -7.46 -4.84 -18.46
N GLU A 10 -7.13 -4.47 -19.70
CA GLU A 10 -7.19 -5.38 -20.86
C GLU A 10 -6.14 -6.51 -20.79
N ILE A 11 -5.04 -6.28 -20.09
CA ILE A 11 -4.01 -7.27 -19.80
C ILE A 11 -4.40 -8.09 -18.57
N TRP A 12 -4.76 -7.44 -17.50
CA TRP A 12 -5.05 -8.02 -16.19
C TRP A 12 -6.30 -8.89 -16.15
N LYS A 13 -7.25 -8.70 -17.08
CA LYS A 13 -8.41 -9.61 -17.22
C LYS A 13 -8.03 -11.06 -17.55
N ASN A 14 -6.77 -11.30 -17.94
CA ASN A 14 -6.23 -12.62 -18.27
C ASN A 14 -5.39 -13.22 -17.11
N LEU A 15 -5.42 -12.64 -15.92
CA LEU A 15 -4.70 -13.19 -14.77
C LEU A 15 -5.26 -14.54 -14.36
N GLU A 16 -4.36 -15.47 -14.10
CA GLU A 16 -4.64 -16.81 -13.62
C GLU A 16 -3.89 -17.07 -12.30
N ARG A 17 -4.30 -18.09 -11.57
CA ARG A 17 -3.71 -18.46 -10.28
C ARG A 17 -2.19 -18.64 -10.35
N ASP A 18 -1.70 -19.34 -11.37
CA ASP A 18 -0.26 -19.59 -11.55
C ASP A 18 0.50 -18.30 -11.89
N THR A 19 -0.13 -17.38 -12.61
CA THR A 19 0.43 -16.02 -12.84
C THR A 19 0.60 -15.29 -11.52
N ILE A 20 -0.40 -15.33 -10.66
CA ILE A 20 -0.34 -14.70 -9.32
C ILE A 20 0.75 -15.34 -8.46
N TYR A 21 0.83 -16.66 -8.40
CA TYR A 21 1.86 -17.36 -7.66
C TYR A 21 3.27 -16.97 -8.12
N ASN A 22 3.55 -17.07 -9.42
CA ASN A 22 4.88 -16.80 -9.98
C ASN A 22 5.28 -15.31 -9.85
N SER A 23 4.34 -14.39 -10.11
CA SER A 23 4.62 -12.95 -9.94
C SER A 23 4.85 -12.58 -8.47
N SER A 24 4.12 -13.21 -7.56
CA SER A 24 4.32 -13.03 -6.12
C SER A 24 5.68 -13.55 -5.66
N LEU A 25 6.11 -14.73 -6.12
CA LEU A 25 7.46 -15.25 -5.87
C LEU A 25 8.54 -14.28 -6.35
N ALA A 26 8.40 -13.75 -7.57
CA ALA A 26 9.37 -12.82 -8.14
C ALA A 26 9.45 -11.51 -7.33
N ALA A 27 8.30 -10.88 -7.07
CA ALA A 27 8.23 -9.60 -6.36
C ALA A 27 8.69 -9.73 -4.90
N MET A 28 8.19 -10.74 -4.16
CA MET A 28 8.60 -11.00 -2.77
C MET A 28 10.08 -11.40 -2.69
N GLY A 29 10.57 -12.22 -3.62
CA GLY A 29 11.98 -12.59 -3.68
C GLY A 29 12.90 -11.38 -3.88
N GLU A 30 12.51 -10.45 -4.73
CA GLU A 30 13.24 -9.20 -4.93
C GLU A 30 13.18 -8.30 -3.70
N LEU A 31 12.01 -8.13 -3.10
CA LEU A 31 11.84 -7.41 -1.82
C LEU A 31 12.78 -7.98 -0.73
N MET A 32 12.83 -9.30 -0.57
CA MET A 32 13.70 -9.95 0.43
C MET A 32 15.18 -9.72 0.16
N LYS A 33 15.63 -9.78 -1.10
CA LYS A 33 17.02 -9.47 -1.49
C LYS A 33 17.42 -8.05 -1.13
N HIS A 34 16.47 -7.14 -1.03
CA HIS A 34 16.67 -5.74 -0.68
C HIS A 34 16.20 -5.38 0.74
N GLY A 35 16.17 -6.38 1.63
CA GLY A 35 16.02 -6.21 3.08
C GLY A 35 14.59 -6.11 3.59
N CYS A 36 13.58 -6.32 2.76
CA CYS A 36 12.20 -6.35 3.20
C CYS A 36 11.88 -7.70 3.86
N THR A 37 11.44 -7.69 5.10
CA THR A 37 11.12 -8.89 5.89
C THR A 37 9.62 -9.11 6.05
N THR A 38 8.84 -8.06 5.81
CA THR A 38 7.37 -8.09 5.88
C THR A 38 6.80 -7.29 4.73
N ALA A 39 5.88 -7.87 3.97
CA ALA A 39 5.20 -7.19 2.87
C ALA A 39 3.69 -7.21 3.06
N PHE A 40 3.05 -6.18 2.51
CA PHE A 40 1.63 -6.09 2.22
C PHE A 40 1.47 -5.94 0.71
N ASP A 41 0.50 -6.65 0.12
CA ASP A 41 0.15 -6.50 -1.30
C ASP A 41 -1.30 -6.09 -1.46
N HIS A 42 -1.54 -5.07 -2.31
CA HIS A 42 -2.87 -4.62 -2.68
C HIS A 42 -3.31 -5.29 -3.98
N HIS A 43 -3.69 -6.58 -3.91
CA HIS A 43 -4.27 -7.29 -5.04
C HIS A 43 -5.77 -6.98 -5.14
N TYR A 44 -6.20 -6.33 -6.20
CA TYR A 44 -7.59 -5.89 -6.39
C TYR A 44 -8.22 -6.33 -7.72
N VAL A 45 -7.48 -6.98 -8.59
CA VAL A 45 -7.97 -7.43 -9.90
C VAL A 45 -8.40 -8.91 -9.83
N PHE A 46 -9.68 -9.13 -9.93
CA PHE A 46 -10.28 -10.47 -9.98
C PHE A 46 -11.06 -10.60 -11.28
N PRO A 47 -10.49 -11.24 -12.32
CA PRO A 47 -11.24 -11.65 -13.51
C PRO A 47 -12.40 -12.55 -13.12
N LYS A 48 -13.46 -12.57 -13.93
CA LYS A 48 -14.73 -13.26 -13.63
C LYS A 48 -14.56 -14.73 -13.19
N ASP A 49 -13.57 -15.43 -13.77
CA ASP A 49 -13.28 -16.85 -13.45
C ASP A 49 -12.04 -17.00 -12.54
N GLY A 50 -11.51 -15.91 -12.01
CA GLY A 50 -10.32 -15.88 -11.16
C GLY A 50 -10.59 -16.39 -9.75
N VAL A 51 -10.02 -17.53 -9.38
CA VAL A 51 -10.16 -18.13 -8.05
C VAL A 51 -8.81 -18.48 -7.45
N GLY A 52 -8.73 -18.44 -6.11
CA GLY A 52 -7.52 -18.88 -5.39
C GLY A 52 -6.31 -17.95 -5.51
N PHE A 53 -6.52 -16.67 -5.86
CA PHE A 53 -5.44 -15.71 -6.05
C PHE A 53 -4.74 -15.36 -4.74
N ILE A 54 -5.51 -15.09 -3.70
CA ILE A 54 -4.98 -14.76 -2.38
C ILE A 54 -4.30 -15.98 -1.75
N GLU A 55 -4.85 -17.17 -1.99
CA GLU A 55 -4.21 -18.44 -1.62
C GLU A 55 -2.85 -18.60 -2.30
N ALA A 56 -2.75 -18.30 -3.60
CA ALA A 56 -1.50 -18.37 -4.36
C ALA A 56 -0.43 -17.40 -3.81
N GLN A 57 -0.82 -16.21 -3.38
CA GLN A 57 0.09 -15.26 -2.72
C GLN A 57 0.60 -15.82 -1.38
N PHE A 58 -0.26 -16.42 -0.56
CA PHE A 58 0.17 -17.05 0.70
C PHE A 58 1.08 -18.27 0.48
N GLU A 59 0.85 -19.05 -0.58
CA GLU A 59 1.74 -20.15 -0.97
C GLU A 59 3.13 -19.61 -1.32
N ALA A 60 3.20 -18.58 -2.17
CA ALA A 60 4.45 -17.95 -2.55
C ALA A 60 5.20 -17.37 -1.32
N ALA A 61 4.49 -16.68 -0.43
CA ALA A 61 5.07 -16.15 0.80
C ALA A 61 5.59 -17.26 1.73
N LYS A 62 4.86 -18.38 1.82
CA LYS A 62 5.27 -19.56 2.61
C LYS A 62 6.53 -20.19 2.05
N ASP A 63 6.62 -20.37 0.73
CA ASP A 63 7.77 -21.00 0.07
C ASP A 63 9.04 -20.16 0.23
N LEU A 64 8.89 -18.81 0.29
CA LEU A 64 9.98 -17.88 0.58
C LEU A 64 10.28 -17.71 2.08
N GLY A 65 9.37 -18.10 2.97
CA GLY A 65 9.46 -17.82 4.39
C GLY A 65 9.26 -16.35 4.75
N MET A 66 8.54 -15.59 3.93
CA MET A 66 8.28 -14.17 4.14
C MET A 66 7.02 -13.94 4.99
N ARG A 67 7.07 -13.00 5.91
CA ARG A 67 5.88 -12.48 6.59
C ARG A 67 5.04 -11.68 5.60
N PHE A 68 3.77 -12.06 5.45
CA PHE A 68 2.94 -11.49 4.38
C PHE A 68 1.53 -11.17 4.86
N THR A 69 1.08 -9.98 4.54
CA THR A 69 -0.31 -9.56 4.70
C THR A 69 -0.92 -9.38 3.30
N ALA A 70 -1.87 -10.22 2.96
CA ALA A 70 -2.60 -10.12 1.70
C ALA A 70 -3.78 -9.16 1.82
N SER A 71 -4.10 -8.47 0.75
CA SER A 71 -5.40 -7.81 0.66
C SER A 71 -6.42 -8.70 -0.05
N ARG A 72 -7.65 -8.73 0.47
CA ARG A 72 -8.80 -8.99 -0.38
C ARG A 72 -9.24 -7.65 -0.95
N GLY A 73 -8.58 -7.27 -2.04
CA GLY A 73 -8.95 -6.09 -2.82
C GLY A 73 -10.18 -6.38 -3.68
N SER A 74 -10.78 -5.35 -4.27
CA SER A 74 -12.03 -5.53 -5.00
C SER A 74 -12.37 -4.31 -5.87
N MET A 75 -13.17 -4.56 -6.89
CA MET A 75 -13.83 -3.55 -7.70
C MET A 75 -15.26 -4.02 -8.01
N ASP A 76 -16.26 -3.16 -7.81
CA ASP A 76 -17.67 -3.45 -8.08
C ASP A 76 -18.35 -2.38 -8.94
N LEU A 77 -17.66 -1.27 -9.23
CA LEU A 77 -18.18 -0.15 -10.01
C LEU A 77 -17.56 -0.15 -11.41
N SER A 78 -18.30 -0.68 -12.38
CA SER A 78 -17.83 -0.75 -13.76
C SER A 78 -18.01 0.57 -14.53
N VAL A 79 -17.42 0.63 -15.72
CA VAL A 79 -17.59 1.79 -16.63
C VAL A 79 -19.05 2.02 -17.04
N LYS A 80 -19.89 0.96 -17.06
CA LYS A 80 -21.33 1.09 -17.36
C LYS A 80 -22.08 1.80 -16.22
N ASP A 81 -21.58 1.66 -15.00
CA ASP A 81 -22.19 2.22 -13.79
C ASP A 81 -21.49 3.53 -13.36
N GLY A 82 -20.66 4.07 -14.24
CA GLY A 82 -19.96 5.34 -14.02
C GLY A 82 -18.66 5.23 -13.23
N GLY A 83 -18.06 4.04 -13.17
CA GLY A 83 -16.71 3.80 -12.69
C GLY A 83 -15.69 3.75 -13.81
N LEU A 84 -14.47 3.27 -13.51
CA LEU A 84 -13.37 3.17 -14.46
C LEU A 84 -13.13 1.74 -15.00
N PRO A 85 -13.20 0.66 -14.18
CA PRO A 85 -12.87 -0.70 -14.62
C PRO A 85 -13.90 -1.27 -15.60
N PRO A 86 -13.48 -2.16 -16.54
CA PRO A 86 -14.41 -2.89 -17.41
C PRO A 86 -15.18 -3.97 -16.61
N ASP A 87 -16.32 -4.41 -17.14
CA ASP A 87 -17.15 -5.45 -16.53
C ASP A 87 -16.43 -6.79 -16.30
N THR A 88 -15.33 -7.02 -17.01
CA THR A 88 -14.57 -8.29 -16.94
C THR A 88 -13.75 -8.45 -15.66
N VAL A 89 -13.58 -7.38 -14.87
CA VAL A 89 -12.77 -7.38 -13.64
C VAL A 89 -13.53 -6.79 -12.43
N VAL A 90 -14.84 -6.69 -12.52
CA VAL A 90 -15.70 -6.31 -11.40
C VAL A 90 -16.51 -7.50 -10.89
N GLN A 91 -16.82 -7.48 -9.60
CA GLN A 91 -17.60 -8.51 -8.93
C GLN A 91 -18.80 -7.87 -8.20
N SER A 92 -19.80 -8.65 -7.83
CA SER A 92 -20.87 -8.14 -6.99
C SER A 92 -20.41 -7.94 -5.53
N VAL A 93 -21.04 -7.00 -4.84
CA VAL A 93 -20.75 -6.72 -3.41
C VAL A 93 -20.87 -8.01 -2.57
N ASP A 94 -21.92 -8.80 -2.80
CA ASP A 94 -22.16 -10.05 -2.07
C ASP A 94 -21.05 -11.09 -2.27
N GLU A 95 -20.58 -11.29 -3.51
CA GLU A 95 -19.42 -12.16 -3.81
C GLU A 95 -18.16 -11.68 -3.12
N ILE A 96 -17.87 -10.38 -3.17
CA ILE A 96 -16.69 -9.76 -2.55
C ILE A 96 -16.71 -9.96 -1.03
N LEU A 97 -17.83 -9.67 -0.38
CA LEU A 97 -17.94 -9.76 1.09
C LEU A 97 -17.87 -11.22 1.57
N LYS A 98 -18.52 -12.16 0.89
CA LYS A 98 -18.44 -13.59 1.21
C LYS A 98 -17.02 -14.13 1.09
N ASP A 99 -16.31 -13.78 0.01
CA ASP A 99 -14.94 -14.21 -0.15
C ASP A 99 -14.00 -13.52 0.84
N SER A 100 -14.24 -12.25 1.16
CA SER A 100 -13.52 -11.51 2.19
C SER A 100 -13.65 -12.18 3.56
N GLN A 101 -14.85 -12.51 3.98
CA GLN A 101 -15.10 -13.22 5.23
C GLN A 101 -14.40 -14.58 5.23
N ARG A 102 -14.56 -15.38 4.18
CA ARG A 102 -13.91 -16.69 4.03
C ARG A 102 -12.39 -16.60 4.20
N LEU A 103 -11.75 -15.61 3.58
CA LEU A 103 -10.30 -15.42 3.65
C LEU A 103 -9.85 -14.95 5.03
N ILE A 104 -10.60 -14.05 5.67
CA ILE A 104 -10.33 -13.62 7.05
C ILE A 104 -10.43 -14.84 7.99
N GLU A 105 -11.50 -15.59 7.93
CA GLU A 105 -11.71 -16.78 8.78
C GLU A 105 -10.61 -17.84 8.57
N LYS A 106 -10.08 -17.95 7.36
CA LYS A 106 -9.04 -18.94 7.03
C LYS A 106 -7.63 -18.51 7.40
N TYR A 107 -7.28 -17.24 7.22
CA TYR A 107 -5.89 -16.79 7.28
C TYR A 107 -5.61 -15.70 8.32
N HIS A 108 -6.58 -14.81 8.64
CA HIS A 108 -6.31 -13.68 9.48
C HIS A 108 -5.99 -14.12 10.92
N ASN A 109 -4.85 -13.66 11.47
CA ASN A 109 -4.40 -13.95 12.83
C ASN A 109 -4.32 -15.45 13.22
N LYS A 110 -4.23 -16.38 12.25
CA LYS A 110 -4.03 -17.81 12.54
C LYS A 110 -2.61 -18.12 12.95
N ASN A 111 -1.67 -17.33 12.51
CA ASN A 111 -0.27 -17.31 12.94
C ASN A 111 0.27 -15.90 12.75
N ASP A 112 1.50 -15.64 13.22
CA ASP A 112 2.13 -14.33 13.13
C ASP A 112 2.78 -14.01 11.76
N MET A 113 2.76 -14.96 10.82
CA MET A 113 3.31 -14.82 9.47
C MET A 113 2.29 -14.36 8.43
N GLN A 114 0.99 -14.41 8.75
CA GLN A 114 -0.09 -14.16 7.80
C GLN A 114 -1.12 -13.19 8.35
N GLY A 115 -1.64 -12.34 7.47
CA GLY A 115 -2.74 -11.43 7.78
C GLY A 115 -3.62 -11.15 6.56
N ILE A 116 -4.85 -10.73 6.80
CA ILE A 116 -5.76 -10.25 5.75
C ILE A 116 -6.14 -8.80 6.05
N VAL A 117 -6.22 -8.02 5.00
CA VAL A 117 -6.73 -6.64 4.98
C VAL A 117 -7.84 -6.56 3.95
N LEU A 118 -8.89 -5.82 4.20
CA LEU A 118 -9.90 -5.53 3.19
C LEU A 118 -9.50 -4.25 2.45
N ALA A 119 -9.40 -4.35 1.12
CA ALA A 119 -8.83 -3.27 0.32
C ALA A 119 -9.60 -3.04 -1.00
N PRO A 120 -10.83 -2.52 -0.96
CA PRO A 120 -11.47 -1.98 -2.15
C PRO A 120 -10.53 -1.01 -2.87
N CYS A 121 -10.48 -1.07 -4.22
CA CYS A 121 -9.36 -0.50 -4.97
C CYS A 121 -9.22 1.02 -4.82
N SER A 122 -10.30 1.77 -5.09
CA SER A 122 -10.25 3.25 -5.10
C SER A 122 -11.66 3.85 -5.22
N PRO A 123 -11.89 5.12 -4.87
CA PRO A 123 -13.20 5.77 -4.97
C PRO A 123 -13.84 5.76 -6.37
N PHE A 124 -13.04 5.62 -7.43
CA PHE A 124 -13.52 5.60 -8.82
C PHE A 124 -13.72 4.18 -9.39
N SER A 125 -13.52 3.15 -8.60
CA SER A 125 -13.63 1.73 -9.01
C SER A 125 -14.55 0.91 -8.11
N VAL A 126 -15.07 1.52 -7.03
CA VAL A 126 -15.93 0.85 -6.07
C VAL A 126 -17.12 1.73 -5.68
N THR A 127 -18.21 1.09 -5.26
CA THR A 127 -19.38 1.78 -4.72
C THR A 127 -19.19 2.18 -3.25
N GLY A 128 -19.90 3.23 -2.83
CA GLY A 128 -19.94 3.61 -1.40
C GLY A 128 -20.49 2.51 -0.50
N ASP A 129 -21.38 1.67 -1.02
CA ASP A 129 -21.94 0.54 -0.27
C ASP A 129 -20.87 -0.53 -0.01
N LEU A 130 -20.09 -0.91 -1.02
CA LEU A 130 -18.95 -1.82 -0.82
C LEU A 130 -17.94 -1.27 0.18
N MET A 131 -17.65 0.04 0.12
CA MET A 131 -16.75 0.67 1.09
C MET A 131 -17.28 0.55 2.51
N ARG A 132 -18.55 0.89 2.77
CA ARG A 132 -19.16 0.80 4.11
C ARG A 132 -19.17 -0.62 4.64
N GLU A 133 -19.68 -1.56 3.83
CA GLU A 133 -19.77 -2.97 4.24
C GLU A 133 -18.39 -3.59 4.48
N SER A 134 -17.39 -3.24 3.68
CA SER A 134 -16.01 -3.66 3.91
C SER A 134 -15.45 -3.11 5.23
N ALA A 135 -15.76 -1.87 5.58
CA ALA A 135 -15.33 -1.28 6.85
C ALA A 135 -15.99 -1.97 8.07
N LEU A 136 -17.28 -2.28 7.96
CA LEU A 136 -18.00 -3.00 9.00
C LEU A 136 -17.45 -4.41 9.19
N LEU A 137 -17.32 -5.16 8.09
CA LEU A 137 -16.79 -6.52 8.11
C LEU A 137 -15.36 -6.59 8.66
N ALA A 138 -14.48 -5.70 8.20
CA ALA A 138 -13.10 -5.67 8.68
C ALA A 138 -13.03 -5.44 10.19
N ARG A 139 -13.79 -4.49 10.72
CA ARG A 139 -13.82 -4.17 12.14
C ARG A 139 -14.44 -5.27 13.00
N GLU A 140 -15.46 -5.96 12.51
CA GLU A 140 -16.05 -7.13 13.17
C GLU A 140 -15.01 -8.24 13.43
N TYR A 141 -14.10 -8.45 12.48
CA TYR A 141 -13.06 -9.47 12.57
C TYR A 141 -11.70 -8.95 13.05
N GLY A 142 -11.59 -7.66 13.38
CA GLY A 142 -10.32 -7.04 13.78
C GLY A 142 -9.29 -6.95 12.64
N ALA A 143 -9.73 -7.05 11.37
CA ALA A 143 -8.91 -6.80 10.19
C ALA A 143 -8.77 -5.30 9.93
N ARG A 144 -7.76 -4.92 9.14
CA ARG A 144 -7.50 -3.52 8.78
C ARG A 144 -8.04 -3.17 7.40
N LEU A 145 -8.01 -1.89 7.07
CA LEU A 145 -8.57 -1.33 5.86
C LEU A 145 -7.51 -0.57 5.06
N HIS A 146 -7.51 -0.76 3.76
CA HIS A 146 -6.63 -0.05 2.83
C HIS A 146 -7.32 0.29 1.52
N THR A 147 -6.96 1.42 0.92
CA THR A 147 -7.36 1.79 -0.44
C THR A 147 -6.37 2.81 -1.03
N HIS A 148 -6.38 2.98 -2.35
CA HIS A 148 -5.72 4.12 -2.99
C HIS A 148 -6.53 5.39 -2.72
N LEU A 149 -5.87 6.48 -2.34
CA LEU A 149 -6.55 7.75 -2.10
C LEU A 149 -5.66 8.95 -2.37
N ALA A 150 -6.27 9.98 -2.97
CA ALA A 150 -5.64 11.26 -3.25
C ALA A 150 -4.34 11.13 -4.07
N GLU A 151 -4.29 10.17 -5.00
CA GLU A 151 -3.12 9.93 -5.84
C GLU A 151 -3.02 10.96 -6.95
N THR A 152 -4.12 11.26 -7.64
CA THR A 152 -4.13 12.17 -8.80
C THR A 152 -5.27 13.17 -8.72
N LYS A 153 -5.14 14.25 -9.50
CA LYS A 153 -6.23 15.24 -9.65
C LYS A 153 -7.46 14.68 -10.36
N ASP A 154 -7.30 13.64 -11.19
CA ASP A 154 -8.44 12.97 -11.83
C ASP A 154 -9.37 12.37 -10.78
N GLU A 155 -8.82 11.78 -9.71
CA GLU A 155 -9.59 11.24 -8.59
C GLU A 155 -10.33 12.35 -7.83
N GLU A 156 -9.65 13.46 -7.53
CA GLU A 156 -10.27 14.62 -6.88
C GLU A 156 -11.43 15.18 -7.72
N THR A 157 -11.22 15.31 -9.02
CA THR A 157 -12.29 15.74 -9.97
C THR A 157 -13.46 14.76 -9.94
N PHE A 158 -13.18 13.46 -10.00
CA PHE A 158 -14.21 12.42 -9.95
C PHE A 158 -15.06 12.49 -8.68
N THR A 159 -14.44 12.61 -7.50
CA THR A 159 -15.18 12.63 -6.25
C THR A 159 -15.96 13.92 -6.04
N LEU A 160 -15.43 15.05 -6.49
CA LEU A 160 -16.13 16.34 -6.46
C LEU A 160 -17.35 16.34 -7.40
N GLU A 161 -17.21 15.85 -8.63
CA GLU A 161 -18.30 15.81 -9.61
C GLU A 161 -19.40 14.81 -9.21
N LYS A 162 -19.02 13.64 -8.68
CA LYS A 162 -19.97 12.56 -8.39
C LYS A 162 -20.61 12.67 -7.01
N PHE A 163 -19.88 13.12 -6.01
CA PHE A 163 -20.32 13.13 -4.61
C PHE A 163 -20.33 14.52 -3.98
N GLY A 164 -19.79 15.54 -4.63
CA GLY A 164 -19.67 16.90 -4.07
C GLY A 164 -18.65 17.02 -2.95
N MET A 165 -17.77 16.03 -2.78
CA MET A 165 -16.82 15.90 -1.68
C MET A 165 -15.40 15.71 -2.20
N ARG A 166 -14.40 16.21 -1.45
CA ARG A 166 -12.99 15.84 -1.68
C ARG A 166 -12.76 14.37 -1.31
N PRO A 167 -11.69 13.72 -1.84
CA PRO A 167 -11.45 12.30 -1.59
C PRO A 167 -11.49 11.91 -0.11
N LEU A 168 -10.80 12.62 0.79
CA LEU A 168 -10.78 12.28 2.21
C LEU A 168 -12.14 12.50 2.90
N GLU A 169 -12.85 13.58 2.56
CA GLU A 169 -14.19 13.88 3.06
C GLU A 169 -15.18 12.76 2.66
N TYR A 170 -15.10 12.29 1.42
CA TYR A 170 -15.88 11.15 0.95
C TYR A 170 -15.57 9.89 1.76
N MET A 171 -14.30 9.58 1.99
CA MET A 171 -13.88 8.41 2.79
C MET A 171 -14.33 8.53 4.25
N ASP A 172 -14.28 9.71 4.86
CA ASP A 172 -14.82 9.96 6.20
C ASP A 172 -16.32 9.65 6.28
N SER A 173 -17.10 10.09 5.29
CA SER A 173 -18.54 9.83 5.20
C SER A 173 -18.90 8.33 5.11
N LEU A 174 -17.94 7.49 4.72
CA LEU A 174 -18.04 6.04 4.61
C LEU A 174 -17.45 5.28 5.81
N GLY A 175 -16.94 6.01 6.82
CA GLY A 175 -16.32 5.41 8.01
C GLY A 175 -14.89 4.93 7.80
N TRP A 176 -14.17 5.47 6.83
CA TRP A 176 -12.81 5.08 6.46
C TRP A 176 -11.73 5.96 7.09
N LEU A 177 -11.90 6.37 8.34
CA LEU A 177 -10.88 7.00 9.16
C LEU A 177 -10.63 6.19 10.43
N GLY A 178 -9.40 6.17 10.89
CA GLY A 178 -9.01 5.48 12.13
C GLY A 178 -7.62 4.88 12.05
N SER A 179 -7.13 4.44 13.21
CA SER A 179 -5.83 3.79 13.31
C SER A 179 -5.75 2.42 12.63
N ASP A 180 -6.88 1.86 12.25
CA ASP A 180 -7.06 0.65 11.49
C ASP A 180 -7.07 0.86 9.96
N VAL A 181 -6.96 2.10 9.50
CA VAL A 181 -7.03 2.51 8.09
C VAL A 181 -5.71 3.14 7.64
N TRP A 182 -5.28 2.83 6.42
CA TRP A 182 -4.23 3.59 5.74
C TRP A 182 -4.48 3.68 4.22
N TYR A 183 -3.96 4.74 3.61
CA TYR A 183 -4.11 5.02 2.19
C TYR A 183 -2.79 4.87 1.44
N ALA A 184 -2.82 4.37 0.19
CA ALA A 184 -1.69 4.49 -0.71
C ALA A 184 -1.62 5.89 -1.30
N HIS A 185 -0.41 6.37 -1.56
CA HIS A 185 -0.01 7.62 -2.20
C HIS A 185 -0.25 8.89 -1.39
N GLY A 186 -1.50 9.33 -1.17
CA GLY A 186 -1.84 10.51 -0.35
C GLY A 186 -1.21 11.82 -0.82
N ILE A 187 -1.08 12.02 -2.15
CA ILE A 187 -0.33 13.13 -2.75
C ILE A 187 -1.08 14.45 -2.64
N HIS A 188 -2.38 14.42 -2.92
CA HIS A 188 -3.21 15.61 -3.06
C HIS A 188 -4.00 15.97 -1.80
N PHE A 189 -3.59 15.50 -0.62
CA PHE A 189 -4.17 15.96 0.63
C PHE A 189 -3.80 17.42 0.91
N ASN A 190 -4.77 18.23 1.29
CA ASN A 190 -4.57 19.60 1.74
C ASN A 190 -4.16 19.65 3.22
N GLU A 191 -3.91 20.86 3.76
CA GLU A 191 -3.42 21.05 5.13
C GLU A 191 -4.45 20.57 6.18
N GLU A 192 -5.73 20.81 5.96
CA GLU A 192 -6.79 20.41 6.89
C GLU A 192 -6.96 18.88 6.89
N GLU A 193 -6.88 18.26 5.71
CA GLU A 193 -6.92 16.80 5.57
C GLU A 193 -5.73 16.13 6.28
N LEU A 194 -4.53 16.72 6.24
CA LEU A 194 -3.39 16.20 7.00
C LEU A 194 -3.62 16.26 8.52
N LYS A 195 -4.30 17.29 9.01
CA LYS A 195 -4.68 17.40 10.43
C LYS A 195 -5.67 16.32 10.82
N VAL A 196 -6.65 16.04 9.97
CA VAL A 196 -7.62 14.94 10.18
C VAL A 196 -6.89 13.59 10.24
N LEU A 197 -5.99 13.29 9.29
CA LEU A 197 -5.19 12.05 9.31
C LEU A 197 -4.37 11.92 10.60
N ALA A 198 -3.76 13.01 11.08
CA ALA A 198 -2.99 13.02 12.32
C ALA A 198 -3.86 12.76 13.56
N GLN A 199 -5.04 13.39 13.64
CA GLN A 199 -5.98 13.25 14.76
C GLN A 199 -6.58 11.85 14.84
N THR A 200 -6.98 11.29 13.69
CA THR A 200 -7.59 9.96 13.59
C THR A 200 -6.57 8.83 13.61
N LYS A 201 -5.26 9.15 13.48
CA LYS A 201 -4.17 8.16 13.31
C LYS A 201 -4.29 7.33 12.03
N THR A 202 -5.00 7.83 11.04
CA THR A 202 -5.10 7.21 9.72
C THR A 202 -3.75 7.30 9.03
N GLY A 203 -3.27 6.18 8.49
CA GLY A 203 -1.94 6.07 7.90
C GLY A 203 -1.87 6.43 6.41
N VAL A 204 -0.65 6.65 5.93
CA VAL A 204 -0.35 6.85 4.51
C VAL A 204 0.86 6.01 4.12
N CYS A 205 0.79 5.30 3.00
CA CYS A 205 1.91 4.61 2.38
C CYS A 205 2.45 5.44 1.22
N HIS A 206 3.67 5.93 1.36
CA HIS A 206 4.36 6.71 0.33
C HIS A 206 5.00 5.79 -0.71
N CYS A 207 4.76 6.04 -1.99
CA CYS A 207 5.28 5.25 -3.11
C CYS A 207 6.03 6.17 -4.11
N PRO A 208 7.23 6.69 -3.74
CA PRO A 208 7.85 7.80 -4.47
C PRO A 208 8.19 7.49 -5.92
N ILE A 209 8.72 6.31 -6.24
CA ILE A 209 9.10 5.95 -7.63
C ILE A 209 7.86 5.84 -8.50
N SER A 210 6.83 5.13 -8.04
CA SER A 210 5.54 5.03 -8.75
C SER A 210 4.94 6.42 -8.98
N ASN A 211 4.89 7.26 -7.95
CA ASN A 211 4.35 8.62 -8.05
C ASN A 211 5.10 9.48 -9.09
N MET A 212 6.42 9.34 -9.15
CA MET A 212 7.24 10.02 -10.17
C MET A 212 7.00 9.46 -11.57
N LYS A 213 7.00 8.13 -11.71
CA LYS A 213 6.81 7.45 -13.00
C LYS A 213 5.45 7.75 -13.62
N LEU A 214 4.38 7.76 -12.81
CA LEU A 214 3.03 8.09 -13.25
C LEU A 214 2.74 9.60 -13.31
N SER A 215 3.73 10.42 -12.93
CA SER A 215 3.59 11.89 -12.84
C SER A 215 2.43 12.32 -11.92
N SER A 216 2.15 11.56 -10.87
CA SER A 216 1.06 11.82 -9.93
C SER A 216 1.35 13.03 -9.05
N GLY A 217 2.62 13.29 -8.71
CA GLY A 217 3.07 14.42 -7.90
C GLY A 217 3.96 14.03 -6.73
N VAL A 218 4.15 14.95 -5.79
CA VAL A 218 4.97 14.75 -4.59
C VAL A 218 4.12 14.84 -3.34
N ALA A 219 4.03 13.76 -2.58
CA ALA A 219 3.28 13.72 -1.33
C ALA A 219 3.93 14.62 -0.25
N ARG A 220 3.13 15.21 0.63
CA ARG A 220 3.57 16.15 1.68
C ARG A 220 4.16 15.44 2.91
N ILE A 221 5.12 14.54 2.69
CA ILE A 221 5.68 13.64 3.73
C ILE A 221 6.30 14.43 4.89
N SER A 222 7.03 15.51 4.60
CA SER A 222 7.63 16.36 5.66
C SER A 222 6.58 16.90 6.64
N GLU A 223 5.43 17.30 6.12
CA GLU A 223 4.33 17.81 6.91
C GLU A 223 3.58 16.73 7.66
N MET A 224 3.33 15.59 6.98
CA MET A 224 2.73 14.41 7.61
C MET A 224 3.54 13.95 8.82
N LEU A 225 4.86 13.83 8.69
CA LEU A 225 5.75 13.46 9.79
C LEU A 225 5.72 14.46 10.93
N LYS A 226 5.74 15.76 10.61
CA LYS A 226 5.66 16.83 11.61
C LYS A 226 4.35 16.81 12.40
N LEU A 227 3.23 16.49 11.74
CA LEU A 227 1.91 16.38 12.37
C LEU A 227 1.71 15.04 13.11
N GLY A 228 2.60 14.05 12.91
CA GLY A 228 2.50 12.74 13.54
C GLY A 228 1.55 11.78 12.83
N VAL A 229 1.27 12.01 11.54
CA VAL A 229 0.57 11.04 10.67
C VAL A 229 1.42 9.77 10.57
N PRO A 230 0.86 8.58 10.73
CA PRO A 230 1.57 7.33 10.48
C PRO A 230 1.94 7.22 8.99
N VAL A 231 3.23 7.19 8.67
CA VAL A 231 3.70 7.07 7.27
C VAL A 231 4.51 5.78 7.12
N ALA A 232 4.20 5.03 6.07
CA ALA A 232 4.95 3.86 5.60
C ALA A 232 5.58 4.13 4.23
N LEU A 233 6.46 3.24 3.78
CA LEU A 233 7.07 3.25 2.45
C LEU A 233 6.67 1.98 1.70
N GLY A 234 6.32 2.11 0.43
CA GLY A 234 5.96 1.00 -0.45
C GLY A 234 6.53 1.16 -1.85
N VAL A 235 6.82 0.03 -2.50
CA VAL A 235 7.33 -0.02 -3.89
C VAL A 235 6.22 0.14 -4.92
N ASP A 236 4.96 -0.10 -4.55
CA ASP A 236 3.82 -0.20 -5.46
C ASP A 236 3.98 -1.38 -6.47
N GLY A 237 3.16 -1.46 -7.48
CA GLY A 237 3.24 -2.52 -8.48
C GLY A 237 4.40 -2.36 -9.46
N SER A 238 4.99 -3.47 -9.92
CA SER A 238 6.07 -3.44 -10.91
C SER A 238 5.68 -2.74 -12.21
N ALA A 239 4.39 -2.68 -12.55
CA ALA A 239 3.89 -1.93 -13.70
C ALA A 239 4.10 -0.40 -13.58
N SER A 240 4.17 0.13 -12.37
CA SER A 240 4.41 1.55 -12.08
C SER A 240 5.78 1.84 -11.46
N ASN A 241 6.57 0.81 -11.14
CA ASN A 241 7.89 0.95 -10.50
C ASN A 241 9.03 0.35 -11.32
N ASP A 242 8.77 -0.68 -12.13
CA ASP A 242 9.72 -1.54 -12.85
C ASP A 242 10.38 -2.61 -11.96
N GLY A 243 10.58 -2.38 -10.68
CA GLY A 243 11.19 -3.30 -9.72
C GLY A 243 10.40 -3.44 -8.41
N SER A 244 10.94 -4.26 -7.51
CA SER A 244 10.45 -4.42 -6.13
C SER A 244 11.60 -4.21 -5.14
N ASN A 245 12.35 -3.10 -5.31
CA ASN A 245 13.54 -2.76 -4.54
C ASN A 245 13.24 -1.68 -3.49
N LEU A 246 12.99 -2.09 -2.24
CA LEU A 246 12.69 -1.14 -1.16
C LEU A 246 13.87 -0.21 -0.80
N LEU A 247 15.12 -0.61 -1.06
CA LEU A 247 16.27 0.27 -0.85
C LEU A 247 16.31 1.42 -1.87
N GLU A 248 15.86 1.17 -3.11
CA GLU A 248 15.69 2.23 -4.10
C GLU A 248 14.57 3.20 -3.70
N GLU A 249 13.47 2.71 -3.15
CA GLU A 249 12.42 3.56 -2.60
C GLU A 249 12.92 4.47 -1.47
N ILE A 250 13.73 3.94 -0.56
CA ILE A 250 14.37 4.72 0.51
C ILE A 250 15.22 5.84 -0.10
N ARG A 251 16.07 5.50 -1.09
CA ARG A 251 16.90 6.48 -1.78
C ARG A 251 16.08 7.51 -2.55
N ALA A 252 15.11 7.06 -3.33
CA ALA A 252 14.24 7.93 -4.13
C ALA A 252 13.46 8.90 -3.23
N SER A 253 12.86 8.39 -2.15
CA SER A 253 12.17 9.21 -1.15
C SER A 253 13.07 10.29 -0.56
N PHE A 254 14.29 9.93 -0.15
CA PHE A 254 15.25 10.90 0.38
C PHE A 254 15.58 12.01 -0.63
N LEU A 255 15.97 11.64 -1.85
CA LEU A 255 16.38 12.60 -2.89
C LEU A 255 15.22 13.49 -3.35
N LEU A 256 14.03 12.91 -3.53
CA LEU A 256 12.83 13.63 -3.93
C LEU A 256 12.48 14.72 -2.92
N HIS A 257 12.47 14.39 -1.63
CA HIS A 257 12.12 15.36 -0.59
C HIS A 257 13.23 16.39 -0.35
N ARG A 258 14.52 16.03 -0.52
CA ARG A 258 15.61 17.02 -0.52
C ARG A 258 15.45 18.05 -1.62
N LEU A 259 15.05 17.62 -2.81
CA LEU A 259 14.79 18.53 -3.94
C LEU A 259 13.52 19.38 -3.69
N HIS A 260 12.44 18.76 -3.23
CA HIS A 260 11.13 19.40 -3.11
C HIS A 260 10.99 20.29 -1.86
N SER A 261 11.50 19.84 -0.71
CA SER A 261 11.28 20.47 0.60
C SER A 261 12.53 21.14 1.19
N SER A 262 13.67 21.05 0.51
CA SER A 262 14.94 21.66 0.90
C SER A 262 15.34 21.35 2.34
N GLU A 263 15.55 22.36 3.19
CA GLU A 263 15.92 22.22 4.61
C GLU A 263 14.85 21.58 5.50
N LYS A 264 13.58 21.57 5.07
CA LYS A 264 12.46 20.90 5.77
C LYS A 264 12.32 19.44 5.40
N ALA A 265 13.15 18.92 4.51
CA ALA A 265 13.12 17.52 4.08
C ALA A 265 13.42 16.55 5.24
N PRO A 266 12.81 15.36 5.26
CA PRO A 266 13.17 14.32 6.19
C PRO A 266 14.66 13.97 6.08
N THR A 267 15.26 13.61 7.20
CA THR A 267 16.62 13.04 7.20
C THR A 267 16.61 11.61 6.65
N GLY A 268 17.78 11.09 6.27
CA GLY A 268 17.88 9.68 5.89
C GLY A 268 17.39 8.72 6.98
N TYR A 269 17.61 9.06 8.24
CA TYR A 269 17.11 8.28 9.38
C TYR A 269 15.58 8.34 9.51
N ASP A 270 14.95 9.45 9.18
CA ASP A 270 13.48 9.54 9.16
C ASP A 270 12.88 8.67 8.06
N ILE A 271 13.50 8.63 6.88
CA ILE A 271 13.07 7.73 5.79
C ILE A 271 13.24 6.25 6.19
N LEU A 272 14.32 5.90 6.88
CA LEU A 272 14.49 4.56 7.45
C LEU A 272 13.39 4.19 8.44
N LYS A 273 12.99 5.12 9.31
CA LYS A 273 11.87 4.90 10.23
C LYS A 273 10.55 4.67 9.48
N ILE A 274 10.31 5.41 8.39
CA ILE A 274 9.13 5.20 7.54
C ILE A 274 9.13 3.78 6.97
N ALA A 275 10.28 3.32 6.45
CA ALA A 275 10.41 2.00 5.84
C ALA A 275 10.34 0.83 6.85
N THR A 276 10.54 1.08 8.14
CA THR A 276 10.58 0.06 9.19
C THR A 276 9.43 0.22 10.19
N ARG A 277 9.57 1.11 11.16
CA ARG A 277 8.56 1.38 12.20
C ARG A 277 7.24 1.90 11.62
N GLY A 278 7.31 2.70 10.54
CA GLY A 278 6.16 3.22 9.83
C GLY A 278 5.34 2.09 9.20
N GLY A 279 6.01 1.19 8.46
CA GLY A 279 5.39 0.00 7.89
C GLY A 279 4.73 -0.87 8.96
N ALA A 280 5.44 -1.18 10.04
CA ALA A 280 4.89 -1.92 11.17
C ALA A 280 3.62 -1.24 11.75
N LYS A 281 3.68 0.08 11.94
CA LYS A 281 2.57 0.85 12.53
C LYS A 281 1.31 0.83 11.66
N VAL A 282 1.43 1.02 10.35
CA VAL A 282 0.25 0.98 9.45
C VAL A 282 -0.33 -0.43 9.33
N LEU A 283 0.50 -1.47 9.49
CA LEU A 283 0.05 -2.86 9.57
C LEU A 283 -0.49 -3.25 10.96
N GLY A 284 -0.46 -2.33 11.95
CA GLY A 284 -0.90 -2.62 13.32
C GLY A 284 -0.01 -3.59 14.09
N ARG A 285 1.28 -3.68 13.72
CA ARG A 285 2.27 -4.59 14.31
C ARG A 285 3.16 -3.84 15.29
N GLU A 286 3.20 -4.28 16.52
CA GLU A 286 4.08 -3.73 17.56
C GLU A 286 5.31 -4.59 17.81
N ASP A 287 5.29 -5.83 17.30
CA ASP A 287 6.30 -6.87 17.50
C ASP A 287 7.40 -6.89 16.44
N ILE A 288 7.36 -6.01 15.44
CA ILE A 288 8.34 -5.85 14.36
C ILE A 288 8.72 -4.36 14.16
N GLY A 289 9.59 -4.06 13.19
CA GLY A 289 9.95 -2.69 12.79
C GLY A 289 11.08 -2.04 13.59
N SER A 290 11.58 -2.68 14.65
CA SER A 290 12.75 -2.24 15.42
C SER A 290 13.46 -3.42 16.08
N ILE A 291 14.76 -3.26 16.37
CA ILE A 291 15.56 -4.24 17.09
C ILE A 291 15.47 -3.93 18.58
N GLU A 292 14.58 -4.62 19.28
CA GLU A 292 14.30 -4.42 20.70
C GLU A 292 14.00 -5.78 21.36
N VAL A 293 14.29 -5.91 22.67
CA VAL A 293 13.99 -7.13 23.43
C VAL A 293 12.49 -7.42 23.39
N GLY A 294 12.12 -8.65 23.07
CA GLY A 294 10.72 -9.11 22.95
C GLY A 294 10.11 -8.97 21.56
N LYS A 295 10.78 -8.32 20.63
CA LYS A 295 10.33 -8.25 19.23
C LYS A 295 10.85 -9.42 18.40
N LYS A 296 10.22 -9.63 17.24
CA LYS A 296 10.64 -10.64 16.26
C LYS A 296 12.00 -10.26 15.68
N ALA A 297 12.82 -11.27 15.38
CA ALA A 297 14.12 -11.09 14.74
C ALA A 297 14.01 -10.90 13.22
N ASP A 298 13.10 -10.05 12.79
CA ASP A 298 12.91 -9.65 11.40
C ASP A 298 13.98 -8.60 11.05
N LEU A 299 15.13 -9.03 10.59
CA LEU A 299 16.28 -8.17 10.33
C LEU A 299 17.10 -8.63 9.13
N PHE A 300 17.87 -7.73 8.56
CA PHE A 300 18.86 -8.03 7.54
C PHE A 300 20.18 -7.33 7.88
N MET A 301 21.26 -7.78 7.25
CA MET A 301 22.61 -7.22 7.47
C MET A 301 23.19 -6.70 6.18
N ILE A 302 23.92 -5.58 6.28
CA ILE A 302 24.66 -4.98 5.16
C ILE A 302 26.15 -5.06 5.47
N GLN A 303 26.94 -5.59 4.55
CA GLN A 303 28.38 -5.66 4.68
C GLN A 303 29.03 -4.30 4.40
N LYS A 304 29.61 -3.67 5.41
CA LYS A 304 30.22 -2.32 5.33
C LYS A 304 31.41 -2.22 4.38
N SER A 305 32.11 -3.32 4.14
CA SER A 305 33.33 -3.36 3.31
C SER A 305 33.06 -3.34 1.81
N GLN A 306 31.80 -3.30 1.38
CA GLN A 306 31.49 -3.16 -0.04
C GLN A 306 31.99 -1.83 -0.58
N LEU A 307 32.61 -1.86 -1.77
CA LEU A 307 33.17 -0.68 -2.44
C LEU A 307 32.12 0.43 -2.60
N GLY A 308 30.86 0.05 -2.87
CA GLY A 308 29.72 0.94 -2.92
C GLY A 308 29.47 1.78 -1.67
N LEU A 309 29.97 1.39 -0.50
CA LEU A 309 29.81 2.11 0.77
C LEU A 309 31.07 2.86 1.22
N ALA A 310 32.17 2.77 0.48
CA ALA A 310 33.48 3.28 0.89
C ALA A 310 33.54 4.81 1.07
N GLY A 311 32.74 5.56 0.32
CA GLY A 311 32.77 7.03 0.36
C GLY A 311 31.79 7.68 1.35
N ALA A 312 31.06 6.91 2.12
CA ALA A 312 30.09 7.46 3.06
C ALA A 312 30.74 7.73 4.44
N LEU A 313 30.51 8.92 4.99
CA LEU A 313 31.07 9.37 6.26
C LEU A 313 30.24 8.89 7.46
N ASP A 314 28.92 8.81 7.33
CA ASP A 314 28.00 8.35 8.36
C ASP A 314 27.46 6.94 8.05
N ILE A 315 27.44 6.08 9.06
CA ILE A 315 26.93 4.71 8.92
C ILE A 315 25.41 4.70 8.68
N GLN A 316 24.66 5.63 9.29
CA GLN A 316 23.21 5.72 9.15
C GLN A 316 22.77 6.19 7.76
N GLU A 317 23.60 6.99 7.09
CA GLU A 317 23.30 7.57 5.78
C GLU A 317 23.98 6.82 4.63
N ARG A 318 24.96 5.96 4.92
CA ARG A 318 25.85 5.32 3.91
C ARG A 318 25.11 4.63 2.78
N TRP A 319 23.99 4.01 3.04
CA TRP A 319 23.25 3.24 2.04
C TRP A 319 22.00 3.96 1.52
N ILE A 320 21.66 5.11 2.09
CA ILE A 320 20.60 5.98 1.59
C ILE A 320 21.10 6.88 0.46
N PHE A 321 22.40 7.27 0.53
CA PHE A 321 23.02 8.14 -0.46
C PHE A 321 23.61 7.40 -1.67
N ARG A 322 23.47 6.11 -1.75
CA ARG A 322 23.97 5.26 -2.83
C ARG A 322 22.91 4.29 -3.32
#